data_23816945cb89d9b29e6b1756d58741b7
#
_entry.id   23816945cb89d9b29e6b1756d58741b7
#
_cell.length_a   1.000
_cell.length_b   1.000
_cell.length_c   1.000
_cell.angle_alpha   90.00
_cell.angle_beta   90.00
_cell.angle_gamma   90.00
#
_symmetry.space_group_name_H-M   'P 1'
#
loop_
_entity.id
_entity.type
_entity.pdbx_description
1 polymer ?
#
loop_
_entity_poly.entity_id
_entity_poly.type
_entity_poly.pdbx_seq_one_letter_code
_entity_poly.pdbx_strand_id
1 'polypeptide(L)'
;VQIRYLKLTVFEVPYNQNPCISGLRVFGLGNGEKPSAPQYQAERTGTMDMRITIEPQTDAVGYNVLWGFAPDKLYHSCMTFMPEQNIGALVEGETVYVRVDAFNENGITEGTVRPLA
;
A
#
# COMPACT_ATOMS: atom_id res chain seq x y z
N VAL A 1 14.33 7.57 -19.06
CA VAL A 1 13.40 8.27 -19.95
C VAL A 1 12.44 9.08 -19.12
N GLN A 2 12.28 10.35 -19.44
CA GLN A 2 11.24 11.20 -18.84
C GLN A 2 10.00 11.17 -19.72
N ILE A 3 8.86 10.81 -19.14
CA ILE A 3 7.58 10.78 -19.84
C ILE A 3 6.52 11.52 -19.04
N ARG A 4 5.57 12.12 -19.74
CA ARG A 4 4.42 12.80 -19.14
C ARG A 4 3.13 12.01 -19.35
N TYR A 5 3.05 11.32 -20.48
CA TYR A 5 1.89 10.53 -20.87
C TYR A 5 2.33 9.18 -21.40
N LEU A 6 1.55 8.16 -21.11
CA LEU A 6 1.68 6.82 -21.66
C LEU A 6 0.42 6.50 -22.46
N LYS A 7 0.60 6.03 -23.70
CA LYS A 7 -0.50 5.51 -24.52
C LYS A 7 -0.23 4.06 -24.88
N LEU A 8 -1.15 3.19 -24.54
CA LEU A 8 -1.15 1.81 -24.99
C LEU A 8 -2.12 1.70 -26.18
N THR A 9 -1.64 1.17 -27.31
CA THR A 9 -2.45 0.93 -28.49
C THR A 9 -2.36 -0.55 -28.86
N VAL A 10 -3.52 -1.20 -28.92
CA VAL A 10 -3.62 -2.60 -29.39
C VAL A 10 -3.97 -2.58 -30.88
N PHE A 11 -3.08 -3.12 -31.71
CA PHE A 11 -3.27 -3.15 -33.16
C PHE A 11 -3.99 -4.41 -33.62
N GLU A 12 -3.73 -5.54 -32.99
CA GLU A 12 -4.27 -6.83 -33.40
C GLU A 12 -4.40 -7.76 -32.19
N VAL A 13 -5.43 -8.57 -32.21
CA VAL A 13 -5.63 -9.67 -31.25
C VAL A 13 -5.99 -10.93 -32.00
N PRO A 14 -5.60 -12.13 -31.53
CA PRO A 14 -5.96 -13.39 -32.16
C PRO A 14 -7.49 -13.54 -32.27
N TYR A 15 -7.93 -14.15 -33.36
CA TYR A 15 -9.32 -14.53 -33.60
C TYR A 15 -10.35 -13.41 -33.58
N ASN A 16 -9.95 -12.16 -33.87
CA ASN A 16 -10.83 -10.99 -33.86
C ASN A 16 -11.68 -10.83 -32.59
N GLN A 17 -11.10 -11.24 -31.46
CA GLN A 17 -11.74 -11.05 -30.15
C GLN A 17 -11.55 -9.61 -29.65
N ASN A 18 -12.36 -9.22 -28.70
CA ASN A 18 -12.16 -7.94 -28.01
C ASN A 18 -10.87 -8.01 -27.19
N PRO A 19 -10.00 -6.99 -27.25
CA PRO A 19 -8.82 -6.95 -26.39
C PRO A 19 -9.23 -6.92 -24.91
N CYS A 20 -8.58 -7.75 -24.12
CA CYS A 20 -8.76 -7.78 -22.68
C CYS A 20 -7.40 -7.55 -22.00
N ILE A 21 -7.32 -6.51 -21.19
CA ILE A 21 -6.12 -6.19 -20.41
C ILE A 21 -6.50 -6.30 -18.93
N SER A 22 -5.95 -7.29 -18.24
CA SER A 22 -6.23 -7.52 -16.82
C SER A 22 -5.51 -6.55 -15.88
N GLY A 23 -4.52 -5.84 -16.38
CA GLY A 23 -3.82 -4.81 -15.63
C GLY A 23 -2.66 -4.20 -16.42
N LEU A 24 -2.31 -2.97 -16.08
CA LEU A 24 -1.12 -2.29 -16.56
C LEU A 24 -0.35 -1.74 -15.36
N ARG A 25 0.95 -1.99 -15.33
CA ARG A 25 1.82 -1.42 -14.32
C ARG A 25 2.90 -0.59 -14.99
N VAL A 26 3.05 0.63 -14.53
CA VAL A 26 4.12 1.54 -14.97
C VAL A 26 5.05 1.77 -13.79
N PHE A 27 6.34 1.53 -14.01
CA PHE A 27 7.37 1.71 -13.00
C PHE A 27 8.20 2.95 -13.33
N GLY A 28 8.40 3.79 -12.34
CA GLY A 28 9.19 5.01 -12.49
C GLY A 28 9.11 5.85 -11.22
N LEU A 29 9.85 6.92 -11.19
CA LEU A 29 9.81 7.93 -10.15
C LEU A 29 9.44 9.27 -10.80
N GLY A 30 8.53 10.00 -10.17
CA GLY A 30 8.28 11.39 -10.49
C GLY A 30 9.47 12.28 -10.08
N ASN A 31 9.46 13.49 -10.55
CA ASN A 31 10.49 14.49 -10.24
C ASN A 31 10.03 15.51 -9.18
N GLY A 32 8.90 15.24 -8.54
CA GLY A 32 8.35 16.02 -7.43
C GLY A 32 8.75 15.49 -6.06
N GLU A 33 8.07 15.95 -5.06
CA GLU A 33 8.30 15.55 -3.67
C GLU A 33 7.55 14.28 -3.31
N LYS A 34 8.18 13.42 -2.52
CA LYS A 34 7.53 12.27 -1.90
C LYS A 34 6.49 12.75 -0.87
N PRO A 35 5.51 11.91 -0.52
CA PRO A 35 4.56 12.27 0.53
C PRO A 35 5.26 12.40 1.89
N SER A 36 4.66 13.13 2.79
CA SER A 36 5.07 13.18 4.20
C SER A 36 4.83 11.81 4.87
N ALA A 37 5.53 11.57 5.98
CA ALA A 37 5.38 10.33 6.73
C ALA A 37 3.96 10.20 7.29
N PRO A 38 3.27 9.05 7.07
CA PRO A 38 1.89 8.88 7.49
C PRO A 38 1.76 8.78 9.01
N GLN A 39 0.69 9.36 9.54
CA GLN A 39 0.26 9.14 10.90
C GLN A 39 -0.85 8.10 10.91
N TYR A 40 -0.76 7.14 11.81
CA TYR A 40 -1.75 6.06 11.90
C TYR A 40 -1.88 5.53 13.32
N GLN A 41 -3.00 4.86 13.55
CA GLN A 41 -3.27 4.09 14.75
C GLN A 41 -3.53 2.64 14.35
N ALA A 42 -3.10 1.71 15.20
CA ALA A 42 -3.37 0.29 15.05
C ALA A 42 -3.94 -0.25 16.35
N GLU A 43 -5.01 -1.01 16.27
CA GLU A 43 -5.66 -1.63 17.42
C GLU A 43 -6.09 -3.06 17.11
N ARG A 44 -5.97 -3.97 18.09
CA ARG A 44 -6.61 -5.28 17.99
C ARG A 44 -8.11 -5.13 18.22
N THR A 45 -8.89 -5.63 17.27
CA THR A 45 -10.36 -5.67 17.35
C THR A 45 -10.88 -7.05 17.73
N GLY A 46 -10.02 -8.06 17.73
CA GLY A 46 -10.30 -9.43 18.10
C GLY A 46 -9.01 -10.22 18.34
N THR A 47 -9.12 -11.50 18.65
CA THR A 47 -7.95 -12.38 18.88
C THR A 47 -7.06 -12.50 17.64
N MET A 48 -7.65 -12.46 16.46
CA MET A 48 -6.96 -12.60 15.17
C MET A 48 -7.19 -11.42 14.23
N ASP A 49 -7.77 -10.32 14.72
CA ASP A 49 -8.14 -9.18 13.88
C ASP A 49 -7.51 -7.89 14.40
N MET A 50 -7.15 -7.02 13.47
CA MET A 50 -6.72 -5.66 13.76
C MET A 50 -7.38 -4.66 12.82
N ARG A 51 -7.49 -3.43 13.32
CA ARG A 51 -7.89 -2.25 12.54
C ARG A 51 -6.75 -1.26 12.48
N ILE A 52 -6.49 -0.75 11.30
CA ILE A 52 -5.55 0.33 11.05
C ILE A 52 -6.35 1.55 10.61
N THR A 53 -6.17 2.65 11.31
CA THR A 53 -6.76 3.94 10.96
C THR A 53 -5.65 4.90 10.59
N ILE A 54 -5.69 5.45 9.38
CA ILE A 54 -4.68 6.31 8.80
C ILE A 54 -5.24 7.73 8.72
N GLU A 55 -4.47 8.71 9.17
CA GLU A 55 -4.83 10.11 8.99
C GLU A 55 -4.67 10.48 7.51
N PRO A 56 -5.74 10.93 6.83
CA PRO A 56 -5.66 11.26 5.41
C PRO A 56 -4.67 12.38 5.13
N GLN A 57 -3.85 12.20 4.09
CA GLN A 57 -2.86 13.17 3.64
C GLN A 57 -3.20 13.67 2.24
N THR A 58 -3.00 14.95 1.98
CA THR A 58 -3.25 15.55 0.67
C THR A 58 -2.14 15.30 -0.33
N ASP A 59 -0.94 14.96 0.16
CA ASP A 59 0.26 14.68 -0.63
C ASP A 59 0.46 13.17 -0.93
N ALA A 60 -0.39 12.30 -0.38
CA ALA A 60 -0.36 10.87 -0.65
C ALA A 60 -1.48 10.45 -1.60
N VAL A 61 -1.18 9.54 -2.52
CA VAL A 61 -2.15 8.88 -3.41
C VAL A 61 -2.77 7.66 -2.72
N GLY A 62 -1.98 6.97 -1.90
CA GLY A 62 -2.42 5.80 -1.16
C GLY A 62 -1.38 5.35 -0.14
N TYR A 63 -1.65 4.22 0.48
CA TYR A 63 -0.86 3.69 1.58
C TYR A 63 -0.58 2.20 1.40
N ASN A 64 0.61 1.77 1.85
CA ASN A 64 0.93 0.37 2.03
C ASN A 64 0.93 0.07 3.53
N VAL A 65 0.08 -0.85 3.95
CA VAL A 65 0.07 -1.38 5.31
C VAL A 65 0.92 -2.64 5.33
N LEU A 66 1.95 -2.66 6.17
CA LEU A 66 2.85 -3.79 6.32
C LEU A 66 2.75 -4.31 7.75
N TRP A 67 2.83 -5.63 7.91
CA TRP A 67 2.85 -6.23 9.25
C TRP A 67 3.64 -7.53 9.28
N GLY A 68 4.05 -7.92 10.48
CA GLY A 68 4.80 -9.13 10.73
C GLY A 68 5.04 -9.37 12.22
N PHE A 69 5.81 -10.39 12.55
CA PHE A 69 6.06 -10.82 13.93
C PHE A 69 7.41 -10.35 14.51
N ALA A 70 8.13 -9.55 13.75
CA ALA A 70 9.34 -8.87 14.22
C ALA A 70 9.41 -7.47 13.57
N PRO A 71 10.02 -6.48 14.23
CA PRO A 71 10.04 -5.10 13.74
C PRO A 71 10.81 -4.94 12.43
N ASP A 72 11.73 -5.83 12.13
CA ASP A 72 12.56 -5.90 10.92
C ASP A 72 12.03 -6.91 9.88
N LYS A 73 10.89 -7.58 10.15
CA LYS A 73 10.33 -8.67 9.34
C LYS A 73 8.84 -8.48 9.08
N LEU A 74 8.52 -7.42 8.36
CA LEU A 74 7.15 -7.08 7.96
C LEU A 74 6.83 -7.72 6.60
N TYR A 75 6.63 -9.04 6.57
CA TYR A 75 6.50 -9.82 5.33
C TYR A 75 5.09 -9.80 4.72
N HIS A 76 4.10 -9.36 5.47
CA HIS A 76 2.73 -9.19 4.97
C HIS A 76 2.49 -7.75 4.57
N SER A 77 1.76 -7.54 3.49
CA SER A 77 1.40 -6.19 3.06
C SER A 77 0.08 -6.15 2.32
N CYS A 78 -0.61 -5.04 2.43
CA CYS A 78 -1.73 -4.69 1.56
C CYS A 78 -1.67 -3.20 1.20
N MET A 79 -2.09 -2.89 -0.02
CA MET A 79 -2.25 -1.51 -0.47
C MET A 79 -3.69 -1.07 -0.24
N THR A 80 -3.86 0.16 0.25
CA THR A 80 -5.17 0.76 0.44
C THR A 80 -5.20 2.21 -0.01
N PHE A 81 -6.35 2.65 -0.49
CA PHE A 81 -6.66 4.06 -0.77
C PHE A 81 -7.67 4.63 0.24
N MET A 82 -8.05 3.81 1.22
CA MET A 82 -9.02 4.16 2.24
C MET A 82 -8.32 4.52 3.55
N PRO A 83 -8.89 5.40 4.37
CA PRO A 83 -8.32 5.78 5.67
C PRO A 83 -8.44 4.68 6.73
N GLU A 84 -9.24 3.65 6.48
CA GLU A 84 -9.42 2.53 7.40
C GLU A 84 -9.18 1.20 6.68
N GLN A 85 -8.42 0.31 7.32
CA GLN A 85 -8.15 -1.03 6.82
C GLN A 85 -8.31 -2.04 7.96
N ASN A 86 -9.16 -3.04 7.73
CA ASN A 86 -9.33 -4.18 8.64
C ASN A 86 -8.51 -5.36 8.10
N ILE A 87 -7.74 -5.99 8.97
CA ILE A 87 -6.86 -7.11 8.66
C ILE A 87 -7.17 -8.24 9.62
N GLY A 88 -7.45 -9.41 9.06
CA GLY A 88 -7.73 -10.65 9.81
C GLY A 88 -6.61 -11.67 9.70
N ALA A 89 -6.85 -12.84 10.27
CA ALA A 89 -5.93 -13.98 10.27
C ALA A 89 -4.56 -13.71 10.93
N LEU A 90 -4.55 -12.90 11.98
CA LEU A 90 -3.39 -12.74 12.86
C LEU A 90 -3.26 -13.98 13.76
N VAL A 91 -2.10 -14.14 14.37
CA VAL A 91 -1.86 -15.21 15.35
C VAL A 91 -2.30 -14.73 16.74
N GLU A 92 -3.09 -15.55 17.43
CA GLU A 92 -3.52 -15.27 18.79
C GLU A 92 -2.32 -15.29 19.76
N GLY A 93 -2.28 -14.30 20.64
CA GLY A 93 -1.24 -14.20 21.67
C GLY A 93 0.11 -13.68 21.18
N GLU A 94 0.32 -13.55 19.87
CA GLU A 94 1.56 -13.03 19.32
C GLU A 94 1.51 -11.50 19.14
N THR A 95 2.63 -10.85 19.44
CA THR A 95 2.81 -9.42 19.13
C THR A 95 2.99 -9.24 17.63
N VAL A 96 2.18 -8.37 17.06
CA VAL A 96 2.28 -7.97 15.65
C VAL A 96 2.92 -6.59 15.56
N TYR A 97 3.89 -6.45 14.67
CA TYR A 97 4.49 -5.16 14.34
C TYR A 97 3.86 -4.63 13.06
N VAL A 98 3.47 -3.37 13.08
CA VAL A 98 2.76 -2.72 11.98
C VAL A 98 3.54 -1.49 11.53
N ARG A 99 3.57 -1.24 10.22
CA ARG A 99 4.04 -0.01 9.60
C ARG A 99 3.08 0.39 8.49
N VAL A 100 2.85 1.67 8.37
CA VAL A 100 2.13 2.22 7.22
C VAL A 100 3.08 3.13 6.45
N ASP A 101 3.20 2.91 5.16
CA ASP A 101 3.99 3.74 4.24
C ASP A 101 3.03 4.53 3.35
N ALA A 102 3.31 5.80 3.12
CA ALA A 102 2.57 6.62 2.17
C ALA A 102 3.27 6.63 0.82
N PHE A 103 2.53 6.66 -0.27
CA PHE A 103 3.11 6.78 -1.61
C PHE A 103 2.37 7.79 -2.49
N ASN A 104 3.09 8.33 -3.42
CA ASN A 104 2.60 9.10 -4.55
C ASN A 104 3.43 8.78 -5.80
N GLU A 105 3.21 9.49 -6.90
CA GLU A 105 3.96 9.31 -8.15
C GLU A 105 5.46 9.62 -8.03
N ASN A 106 5.89 10.29 -6.97
CA ASN A 106 7.29 10.68 -6.74
C ASN A 106 8.05 9.71 -5.85
N GLY A 107 7.36 8.78 -5.19
CA GLY A 107 7.98 7.73 -4.40
C GLY A 107 7.19 7.35 -3.15
N ILE A 108 7.86 6.61 -2.27
CA ILE A 108 7.32 6.07 -1.03
C ILE A 108 8.05 6.72 0.14
N THR A 109 7.29 7.09 1.18
CA THR A 109 7.81 7.51 2.47
C THR A 109 7.38 6.51 3.52
N GLU A 110 8.36 5.89 4.17
CA GLU A 110 8.12 4.90 5.21
C GLU A 110 7.62 5.55 6.49
N GLY A 111 6.63 4.94 7.11
CA GLY A 111 6.16 5.30 8.43
C GLY A 111 6.97 4.68 9.56
N THR A 112 6.51 4.86 10.78
CA THR A 112 7.14 4.32 11.98
C THR A 112 6.58 2.93 12.28
N VAL A 113 7.44 1.96 12.58
CA VAL A 113 7.02 0.62 13.04
C VAL A 113 6.48 0.74 14.47
N ARG A 114 5.32 0.14 14.72
CA ARG A 114 4.68 0.09 16.05
C ARG A 114 4.30 -1.34 16.42
N PRO A 115 4.54 -1.75 17.67
CA PRO A 115 4.04 -3.03 18.17
C PRO A 115 2.55 -2.94 18.46
N LEU A 116 1.85 -4.03 18.18
CA LEU A 116 0.45 -4.25 18.50
C LEU A 116 0.34 -5.53 19.31
N ALA A 117 0.07 -5.36 20.56
CA ALA A 117 -0.10 -6.51 21.48
C ALA A 117 -1.47 -7.16 21.38
#